data_9961955b5184a3f11fa2d3b22297446e
#
_entry.id   9961955b5184a3f11fa2d3b22297446e
#
_cell.length_a   1.000
_cell.length_b   1.000
_cell.length_c   1.000
_cell.angle_alpha   90.00
_cell.angle_beta   90.00
_cell.angle_gamma   90.00
#
_symmetry.space_group_name_H-M   'P 1'
#
loop_
_entity.id
_entity.type
_entity.pdbx_description
1 polymer ?
#
loop_
_entity_poly.entity_id
_entity_poly.type
_entity_poly.pdbx_seq_one_letter_code
_entity_poly.pdbx_strand_id
1 'polypeptide(L)'
;MEYYAALATNIRTRAELSRWRWKWLLSAAGPTCAFIWDSTDPVALDNGAYSYHLKGIPFDDEKFWRAIDRFGERAEWVVVPDKVGDADASMEMAEQYMPQLEGLPLLMCMQDGMELSDMEHWLPQIDGIFLGGSTEYKLRGIKEFTKPITDMGKRFHVGRVNTIKRIQLCQWHGVTSIDGSGVSRWTLWAQTINDWLLQDEQQQKLFGAKNE
;
A
#
# COMPACT_ATOMS: atom_id res chain seq x y z
N MET A 1 11.49 6.14 -1.98
CA MET A 1 10.31 5.25 -2.05
C MET A 1 10.23 4.42 -0.78
N GLU A 2 9.07 4.40 -0.12
CA GLU A 2 8.85 3.64 1.12
C GLU A 2 8.43 2.19 0.82
N TYR A 3 8.78 1.26 1.70
CA TYR A 3 8.34 -0.12 1.59
C TYR A 3 7.51 -0.53 2.80
N TYR A 4 6.30 -1.03 2.57
CA TYR A 4 5.42 -1.57 3.59
C TYR A 4 5.46 -3.11 3.56
N ALA A 5 6.00 -3.71 4.62
CA ALA A 5 6.03 -5.15 4.76
C ALA A 5 4.68 -5.65 5.28
N ALA A 6 4.08 -6.64 4.64
CA ALA A 6 2.93 -7.30 5.20
C ALA A 6 3.29 -7.87 6.59
N LEU A 7 2.42 -7.67 7.58
CA LEU A 7 2.71 -8.07 8.96
C LEU A 7 2.97 -9.58 9.06
N ALA A 8 4.17 -9.93 9.48
CA ALA A 8 4.55 -11.32 9.71
C ALA A 8 3.96 -11.84 11.02
N THR A 9 3.28 -12.98 10.98
CA THR A 9 2.74 -13.63 12.18
C THR A 9 3.82 -14.32 13.03
N ASN A 10 4.94 -14.69 12.41
CA ASN A 10 6.07 -15.32 13.09
C ASN A 10 6.94 -14.30 13.83
N ILE A 11 7.14 -14.49 15.13
CA ILE A 11 7.92 -13.61 16.02
C ILE A 11 9.36 -13.43 15.54
N ARG A 12 10.02 -14.49 15.05
CA ARG A 12 11.41 -14.40 14.57
C ARG A 12 11.49 -13.54 13.30
N THR A 13 10.61 -13.77 12.36
CA THR A 13 10.54 -12.97 11.12
C THR A 13 10.26 -11.50 11.44
N ARG A 14 9.38 -11.20 12.40
CA ARG A 14 9.13 -9.82 12.84
C ARG A 14 10.37 -9.18 13.45
N ALA A 15 11.05 -9.87 14.38
CA ALA A 15 12.27 -9.36 15.01
C ALA A 15 13.40 -9.11 13.99
N GLU A 16 13.48 -9.92 12.95
CA GLU A 16 14.41 -9.69 11.86
C GLU A 16 13.99 -8.50 11.00
N LEU A 17 12.73 -8.40 10.62
CA LEU A 17 12.20 -7.30 9.82
C LEU A 17 12.26 -5.96 10.58
N SER A 18 12.06 -5.93 11.91
CA SER A 18 12.17 -4.70 12.71
C SER A 18 13.58 -4.11 12.78
N ARG A 19 14.61 -4.84 12.37
CA ARG A 19 15.98 -4.31 12.24
C ARG A 19 16.16 -3.44 11.00
N TRP A 20 15.21 -3.47 10.09
CA TRP A 20 15.23 -2.82 8.81
C TRP A 20 14.27 -1.64 8.83
N ARG A 21 14.44 -0.64 7.99
CA ARG A 21 13.59 0.56 7.92
C ARG A 21 12.29 0.30 7.14
N TRP A 22 11.60 -0.77 7.49
CA TRP A 22 10.32 -1.11 6.89
C TRP A 22 9.19 -0.50 7.71
N LYS A 23 8.13 -0.13 7.00
CA LYS A 23 6.85 0.17 7.61
C LYS A 23 5.97 -1.08 7.58
N TRP A 24 4.95 -1.13 8.40
CA TRP A 24 4.08 -2.30 8.44
C TRP A 24 2.78 -2.06 7.69
N LEU A 25 2.38 -3.01 6.82
CA LEU A 25 1.05 -3.08 6.24
C LEU A 25 0.21 -4.07 7.06
N LEU A 26 -0.82 -3.54 7.71
CA LEU A 26 -1.81 -4.32 8.44
C LEU A 26 -2.97 -4.61 7.50
N SER A 27 -3.48 -5.83 7.48
CA SER A 27 -4.70 -6.15 6.73
C SER A 27 -5.87 -6.28 7.68
N ALA A 28 -6.98 -5.60 7.38
CA ALA A 28 -8.22 -5.73 8.15
C ALA A 28 -8.76 -7.17 8.17
N ALA A 29 -8.48 -7.95 7.12
CA ALA A 29 -8.80 -9.39 7.07
C ALA A 29 -7.80 -10.28 7.81
N GLY A 30 -6.70 -9.70 8.30
CA GLY A 30 -5.60 -10.42 8.94
C GLY A 30 -5.82 -10.68 10.43
N PRO A 31 -4.97 -11.53 11.04
CA PRO A 31 -4.97 -11.68 12.48
C PRO A 31 -4.48 -10.39 13.15
N THR A 32 -5.18 -9.97 14.18
CA THR A 32 -4.71 -8.90 15.06
C THR A 32 -3.49 -9.35 15.83
N CYS A 33 -2.40 -8.59 15.72
CA CYS A 33 -1.16 -8.92 16.40
C CYS A 33 -0.92 -7.99 17.59
N ALA A 34 -0.85 -8.54 18.81
CA ALA A 34 -0.59 -7.80 20.04
C ALA A 34 0.69 -6.94 19.96
N PHE A 35 1.70 -7.39 19.21
CA PHE A 35 2.96 -6.66 19.00
C PHE A 35 2.77 -5.24 18.44
N ILE A 36 1.80 -5.03 17.56
CA ILE A 36 1.58 -3.72 16.94
C ILE A 36 0.87 -2.74 17.88
N TRP A 37 0.25 -3.23 18.96
CA TRP A 37 -0.43 -2.37 19.92
C TRP A 37 0.53 -1.47 20.71
N ASP A 38 1.66 -2.06 21.10
CA ASP A 38 2.66 -1.41 21.94
C ASP A 38 3.80 -0.81 21.09
N SER A 39 3.80 -1.08 19.77
CA SER A 39 4.81 -0.57 18.86
C SER A 39 4.47 0.87 18.43
N THR A 40 5.49 1.70 18.36
CA THR A 40 5.44 3.04 17.73
C THR A 40 5.79 3.00 16.25
N ASP A 41 5.96 1.81 15.69
CA ASP A 41 6.33 1.65 14.29
C ASP A 41 5.26 2.26 13.36
N PRO A 42 5.65 2.89 12.26
CA PRO A 42 4.73 3.36 11.25
C PRO A 42 3.91 2.21 10.66
N VAL A 43 2.60 2.37 10.63
CA VAL A 43 1.67 1.38 10.10
C VAL A 43 0.78 1.99 9.01
N ALA A 44 0.37 1.16 8.07
CA ALA A 44 -0.69 1.46 7.13
C ALA A 44 -1.76 0.37 7.21
N LEU A 45 -3.00 0.68 6.90
CA LEU A 45 -4.13 -0.23 7.01
C LEU A 45 -4.70 -0.57 5.63
N ASP A 46 -4.47 -1.80 5.19
CA ASP A 46 -5.12 -2.40 4.02
C ASP A 46 -6.51 -2.91 4.39
N ASN A 47 -7.51 -2.66 3.55
CA ASN A 47 -8.90 -3.06 3.77
C ASN A 47 -9.12 -4.58 3.79
N GLY A 48 -8.19 -5.37 3.27
CA GLY A 48 -8.25 -6.83 3.24
C GLY A 48 -9.04 -7.42 2.08
N ALA A 49 -9.56 -6.61 1.14
CA ALA A 49 -10.38 -7.06 0.01
C ALA A 49 -9.75 -8.22 -0.77
N TYR A 50 -8.44 -8.15 -1.02
CA TYR A 50 -7.74 -9.23 -1.71
C TYR A 50 -7.78 -10.58 -0.97
N SER A 51 -7.74 -10.56 0.35
CA SER A 51 -7.82 -11.79 1.16
C SER A 51 -9.21 -12.43 1.08
N TYR A 52 -10.26 -11.64 1.02
CA TYR A 52 -11.64 -12.10 0.84
C TYR A 52 -11.86 -12.64 -0.58
N HIS A 53 -11.35 -11.91 -1.58
CA HIS A 53 -11.38 -12.33 -2.98
C HIS A 53 -10.73 -13.71 -3.19
N LEU A 54 -9.52 -13.93 -2.65
CA LEU A 54 -8.82 -15.22 -2.76
C LEU A 54 -9.58 -16.38 -2.10
N LYS A 55 -10.34 -16.10 -1.05
CA LYS A 55 -11.14 -17.10 -0.34
C LYS A 55 -12.52 -17.31 -0.97
N GLY A 56 -12.91 -16.48 -1.94
CA GLY A 56 -14.25 -16.52 -2.54
C GLY A 56 -15.37 -16.20 -1.54
N ILE A 57 -15.11 -15.38 -0.54
CA ILE A 57 -16.08 -14.98 0.50
C ILE A 57 -16.37 -13.49 0.45
N PRO A 58 -17.53 -13.02 0.90
CA PRO A 58 -17.89 -11.61 0.97
C PRO A 58 -16.89 -10.81 1.82
N PHE A 59 -16.80 -9.50 1.55
CA PHE A 59 -16.11 -8.56 2.40
C PHE A 59 -16.74 -8.52 3.80
N ASP A 60 -15.92 -8.43 4.84
CA ASP A 60 -16.35 -8.49 6.24
C ASP A 60 -16.27 -7.08 6.85
N ASP A 61 -17.40 -6.37 6.79
CA ASP A 61 -17.53 -5.01 7.32
C ASP A 61 -17.15 -4.91 8.79
N GLU A 62 -17.57 -5.87 9.60
CA GLU A 62 -17.33 -5.82 11.04
C GLU A 62 -15.84 -5.90 11.36
N LYS A 63 -15.08 -6.71 10.60
CA LYS A 63 -13.63 -6.76 10.75
C LYS A 63 -12.96 -5.49 10.27
N PHE A 64 -13.46 -4.91 9.18
CA PHE A 64 -12.92 -3.66 8.67
C PHE A 64 -13.09 -2.55 9.70
N TRP A 65 -14.31 -2.33 10.21
CA TRP A 65 -14.57 -1.28 11.21
C TRP A 65 -13.81 -1.50 12.51
N ARG A 66 -13.71 -2.74 12.98
CA ARG A 66 -12.84 -3.05 14.14
C ARG A 66 -11.36 -2.71 13.89
N ALA A 67 -10.87 -2.85 12.67
CA ALA A 67 -9.51 -2.45 12.33
C ALA A 67 -9.38 -0.92 12.27
N ILE A 68 -10.38 -0.20 11.76
CA ILE A 68 -10.45 1.26 11.76
C ILE A 68 -10.45 1.81 13.19
N ASP A 69 -11.36 1.33 14.06
CA ASP A 69 -11.44 1.74 15.47
C ASP A 69 -10.11 1.58 16.20
N ARG A 70 -9.35 0.60 15.80
CA ARG A 70 -8.13 0.20 16.47
C ARG A 70 -6.88 0.88 15.95
N PHE A 71 -6.80 1.12 14.67
CA PHE A 71 -5.58 1.57 13.99
C PHE A 71 -5.76 2.81 13.13
N GLY A 72 -6.99 3.22 12.82
CA GLY A 72 -7.28 4.28 11.86
C GLY A 72 -6.54 5.58 12.18
N GLU A 73 -6.66 6.08 13.39
CA GLU A 73 -6.03 7.35 13.83
C GLU A 73 -4.49 7.33 13.82
N ARG A 74 -3.89 6.15 13.97
CA ARG A 74 -2.42 5.99 13.97
C ARG A 74 -1.86 5.53 12.62
N ALA A 75 -2.73 5.17 11.68
CA ALA A 75 -2.29 4.75 10.37
C ALA A 75 -1.75 5.94 9.56
N GLU A 76 -0.63 5.74 8.88
CA GLU A 76 -0.14 6.74 7.92
C GLU A 76 -1.08 6.89 6.72
N TRP A 77 -1.82 5.86 6.43
CA TRP A 77 -2.92 5.83 5.47
C TRP A 77 -3.78 4.57 5.62
N VAL A 78 -5.01 4.68 5.17
CA VAL A 78 -6.02 3.61 5.17
C VAL A 78 -6.50 3.42 3.74
N VAL A 79 -6.60 2.17 3.27
CA VAL A 79 -7.20 1.87 1.96
C VAL A 79 -8.72 1.83 2.10
N VAL A 80 -9.39 2.65 1.31
CA VAL A 80 -10.87 2.63 1.20
C VAL A 80 -11.30 1.25 0.68
N PRO A 81 -12.37 0.63 1.22
CA PRO A 81 -12.87 -0.65 0.75
C PRO A 81 -13.13 -0.67 -0.76
N ASP A 82 -12.77 -1.78 -1.39
CA ASP A 82 -12.87 -1.99 -2.83
C ASP A 82 -13.26 -3.42 -3.19
N LYS A 83 -13.62 -3.63 -4.44
CA LYS A 83 -13.89 -4.95 -5.01
C LYS A 83 -12.80 -5.32 -6.02
N VAL A 84 -11.99 -6.31 -5.68
CA VAL A 84 -10.87 -6.75 -6.53
C VAL A 84 -11.33 -7.14 -7.93
N GLY A 85 -10.76 -6.46 -8.94
CA GLY A 85 -11.03 -6.72 -10.36
C GLY A 85 -12.39 -6.23 -10.87
N ASP A 86 -13.06 -5.34 -10.12
CA ASP A 86 -14.37 -4.81 -10.49
C ASP A 86 -14.38 -3.29 -10.19
N ALA A 87 -14.27 -2.50 -11.26
CA ALA A 87 -14.20 -1.04 -11.19
C ALA A 87 -15.50 -0.44 -10.64
N ASP A 88 -16.65 -0.84 -11.20
CA ASP A 88 -17.95 -0.26 -10.85
C ASP A 88 -18.30 -0.56 -9.38
N ALA A 89 -18.16 -1.82 -8.96
CA ALA A 89 -18.40 -2.19 -7.57
C ALA A 89 -17.42 -1.52 -6.59
N SER A 90 -16.18 -1.24 -7.01
CA SER A 90 -15.22 -0.49 -6.18
C SER A 90 -15.64 0.97 -6.02
N MET A 91 -16.18 1.60 -7.06
CA MET A 91 -16.71 2.96 -6.98
C MET A 91 -17.94 3.02 -6.08
N GLU A 92 -18.88 2.08 -6.20
CA GLU A 92 -20.05 1.97 -5.32
C GLU A 92 -19.62 1.81 -3.84
N MET A 93 -18.63 0.97 -3.58
CA MET A 93 -18.06 0.83 -2.22
C MET A 93 -17.44 2.14 -1.75
N ALA A 94 -16.69 2.85 -2.58
CA ALA A 94 -16.12 4.14 -2.20
C ALA A 94 -17.20 5.15 -1.80
N GLU A 95 -18.28 5.27 -2.57
CA GLU A 95 -19.42 6.13 -2.23
C GLU A 95 -20.05 5.79 -0.87
N GLN A 96 -20.12 4.50 -0.54
CA GLN A 96 -20.66 4.01 0.72
C GLN A 96 -19.75 4.30 1.93
N TYR A 97 -18.41 4.08 1.78
CA TYR A 97 -17.50 4.10 2.91
C TYR A 97 -16.83 5.46 3.14
N MET A 98 -16.56 6.23 2.10
CA MET A 98 -15.84 7.51 2.21
C MET A 98 -16.44 8.48 3.24
N PRO A 99 -17.78 8.69 3.30
CA PRO A 99 -18.36 9.59 4.30
C PRO A 99 -18.13 9.16 5.76
N GLN A 100 -17.92 7.86 5.99
CA GLN A 100 -17.71 7.29 7.32
C GLN A 100 -16.21 7.27 7.72
N LEU A 101 -15.33 7.52 6.77
CA LEU A 101 -13.86 7.52 6.94
C LEU A 101 -13.30 8.95 6.97
N GLU A 102 -14.16 9.98 7.00
CA GLU A 102 -13.76 11.38 7.03
C GLU A 102 -12.77 11.65 8.18
N GLY A 103 -11.73 12.41 7.87
CA GLY A 103 -10.67 12.76 8.84
C GLY A 103 -9.52 11.77 8.92
N LEU A 104 -9.62 10.60 8.26
CA LEU A 104 -8.51 9.66 8.14
C LEU A 104 -7.69 9.92 6.88
N PRO A 105 -6.38 9.63 6.88
CA PRO A 105 -5.56 9.71 5.66
C PRO A 105 -5.89 8.55 4.72
N LEU A 106 -6.61 8.83 3.62
CA LEU A 106 -7.21 7.80 2.77
C LEU A 106 -6.46 7.59 1.46
N LEU A 107 -6.27 6.33 1.09
CA LEU A 107 -5.90 5.94 -0.28
C LEU A 107 -7.09 5.24 -0.94
N MET A 108 -7.50 5.75 -2.11
CA MET A 108 -8.51 5.09 -2.92
C MET A 108 -7.89 4.04 -3.82
N CYS A 109 -8.51 2.86 -3.88
CA CYS A 109 -7.98 1.76 -4.67
C CYS A 109 -8.40 1.89 -6.13
N MET A 110 -7.45 1.83 -7.05
CA MET A 110 -7.70 1.70 -8.49
C MET A 110 -7.60 0.23 -8.91
N GLN A 111 -8.62 -0.25 -9.60
CA GLN A 111 -8.75 -1.62 -10.10
C GLN A 111 -8.78 -1.67 -11.63
N ASP A 112 -8.66 -2.87 -12.21
CA ASP A 112 -8.73 -3.06 -13.66
C ASP A 112 -9.95 -2.37 -14.27
N GLY A 113 -9.74 -1.64 -15.33
CA GLY A 113 -10.78 -0.85 -16.02
C GLY A 113 -10.87 0.61 -15.62
N MET A 114 -10.33 1.00 -14.45
CA MET A 114 -10.33 2.40 -14.02
C MET A 114 -9.27 3.23 -14.74
N GLU A 115 -9.60 4.51 -14.96
CA GLU A 115 -8.70 5.56 -15.46
C GLU A 115 -8.57 6.69 -14.43
N LEU A 116 -7.62 7.60 -14.63
CA LEU A 116 -7.47 8.75 -13.71
C LEU A 116 -8.68 9.67 -13.69
N SER A 117 -9.41 9.76 -14.80
CA SER A 117 -10.66 10.53 -14.87
C SER A 117 -11.71 10.06 -13.87
N ASP A 118 -11.75 8.76 -13.57
CA ASP A 118 -12.70 8.20 -12.60
C ASP A 118 -12.35 8.64 -11.16
N MET A 119 -11.11 9.04 -10.93
CA MET A 119 -10.62 9.51 -9.63
C MET A 119 -10.82 11.02 -9.43
N GLU A 120 -11.09 11.82 -10.45
CA GLU A 120 -11.12 13.29 -10.37
C GLU A 120 -12.02 13.82 -9.26
N HIS A 121 -13.21 13.21 -9.08
CA HIS A 121 -14.14 13.59 -8.04
C HIS A 121 -13.59 13.31 -6.62
N TRP A 122 -12.79 12.26 -6.47
CA TRP A 122 -12.28 11.80 -5.17
C TRP A 122 -10.96 12.45 -4.78
N LEU A 123 -10.15 12.88 -5.76
CA LEU A 123 -8.83 13.44 -5.51
C LEU A 123 -8.80 14.55 -4.43
N PRO A 124 -9.77 15.47 -4.33
CA PRO A 124 -9.77 16.47 -3.25
C PRO A 124 -9.97 15.89 -1.85
N GLN A 125 -10.55 14.69 -1.73
CA GLN A 125 -11.00 14.07 -0.48
C GLN A 125 -10.04 12.98 0.02
N ILE A 126 -9.02 12.61 -0.75
CA ILE A 126 -8.09 11.52 -0.46
C ILE A 126 -6.64 11.98 -0.42
N ASP A 127 -5.78 11.25 0.28
CA ASP A 127 -4.34 11.53 0.38
C ASP A 127 -3.54 10.87 -0.75
N GLY A 128 -4.17 9.99 -1.50
CA GLY A 128 -3.52 9.34 -2.64
C GLY A 128 -4.28 8.15 -3.22
N ILE A 129 -3.55 7.41 -4.06
CA ILE A 129 -4.03 6.24 -4.79
C ILE A 129 -3.31 4.99 -4.31
N PHE A 130 -4.07 3.91 -4.14
CA PHE A 130 -3.56 2.54 -4.02
C PHE A 130 -3.78 1.81 -5.35
N LEU A 131 -2.71 1.57 -6.10
CA LEU A 131 -2.79 0.85 -7.38
C LEU A 131 -2.90 -0.66 -7.14
N GLY A 132 -4.11 -1.17 -7.24
CA GLY A 132 -4.48 -2.58 -7.17
C GLY A 132 -4.54 -3.26 -8.53
N GLY A 133 -5.45 -4.22 -8.67
CA GLY A 133 -5.74 -4.90 -9.93
C GLY A 133 -4.70 -5.92 -10.38
N SER A 134 -4.81 -6.30 -11.65
CA SER A 134 -3.94 -7.29 -12.32
C SER A 134 -2.51 -6.77 -12.47
N THR A 135 -1.59 -7.70 -12.77
CA THR A 135 -0.21 -7.32 -13.05
C THR A 135 -0.09 -6.38 -14.26
N GLU A 136 -0.85 -6.64 -15.32
CA GLU A 136 -0.83 -5.85 -16.54
C GLU A 136 -1.32 -4.41 -16.28
N TYR A 137 -2.45 -4.29 -15.62
CA TYR A 137 -3.01 -3.01 -15.20
C TYR A 137 -2.01 -2.20 -14.35
N LYS A 138 -1.38 -2.84 -13.35
CA LYS A 138 -0.37 -2.18 -12.52
C LYS A 138 0.85 -1.72 -13.30
N LEU A 139 1.36 -2.52 -14.24
CA LEU A 139 2.50 -2.12 -15.06
C LEU A 139 2.20 -0.93 -15.97
N ARG A 140 0.97 -0.82 -16.46
CA ARG A 140 0.47 0.37 -17.18
C ARG A 140 0.34 1.55 -16.21
N GLY A 141 -0.39 1.39 -15.13
CA GLY A 141 -0.68 2.46 -14.17
C GLY A 141 0.57 3.06 -13.51
N ILE A 142 1.62 2.26 -13.25
CA ILE A 142 2.90 2.78 -12.79
C ILE A 142 3.47 3.83 -13.76
N LYS A 143 3.35 3.61 -15.07
CA LYS A 143 3.90 4.49 -16.10
C LYS A 143 3.03 5.72 -16.33
N GLU A 144 1.72 5.55 -16.32
CA GLU A 144 0.76 6.56 -16.77
C GLU A 144 0.20 7.39 -15.62
N PHE A 145 -0.02 6.79 -14.44
CA PHE A 145 -0.75 7.43 -13.35
C PHE A 145 0.16 8.00 -12.26
N THR A 146 1.39 7.47 -12.10
CA THR A 146 2.26 7.90 -10.98
C THR A 146 2.53 9.40 -11.03
N LYS A 147 3.08 9.88 -12.15
CA LYS A 147 3.48 11.30 -12.23
C LYS A 147 2.32 12.27 -12.06
N PRO A 148 1.16 12.13 -12.72
CA PRO A 148 0.01 12.99 -12.48
C PRO A 148 -0.41 13.08 -11.02
N ILE A 149 -0.42 11.98 -10.29
CA ILE A 149 -0.83 11.93 -8.87
C ILE A 149 0.25 12.54 -7.96
N THR A 150 1.52 12.20 -8.19
CA THR A 150 2.62 12.73 -7.35
C THR A 150 2.89 14.21 -7.59
N ASP A 151 2.64 14.75 -8.79
CA ASP A 151 2.72 16.19 -9.07
C ASP A 151 1.65 16.99 -8.30
N MET A 152 0.55 16.36 -7.89
CA MET A 152 -0.45 16.94 -6.98
C MET A 152 -0.03 16.88 -5.51
N GLY A 153 1.16 16.36 -5.19
CA GLY A 153 1.62 16.13 -3.82
C GLY A 153 0.97 14.95 -3.13
N LYS A 154 0.27 14.08 -3.89
CA LYS A 154 -0.45 12.94 -3.33
C LYS A 154 0.39 11.67 -3.35
N ARG A 155 0.10 10.75 -2.44
CA ARG A 155 0.73 9.43 -2.38
C ARG A 155 0.27 8.57 -3.56
N PHE A 156 1.22 7.86 -4.18
CA PHE A 156 0.92 6.80 -5.14
C PHE A 156 1.56 5.50 -4.65
N HIS A 157 0.74 4.62 -4.12
CA HIS A 157 1.14 3.33 -3.59
C HIS A 157 0.85 2.21 -4.57
N VAL A 158 1.78 1.28 -4.76
CA VAL A 158 1.57 0.11 -5.64
C VAL A 158 1.56 -1.17 -4.82
N GLY A 159 0.43 -1.86 -4.85
CA GLY A 159 0.22 -3.10 -4.10
C GLY A 159 0.92 -4.32 -4.70
N ARG A 160 1.41 -5.23 -3.83
CA ARG A 160 1.97 -6.55 -4.17
C ARG A 160 3.14 -6.51 -5.14
N VAL A 161 4.11 -5.65 -4.87
CA VAL A 161 5.37 -5.54 -5.62
C VAL A 161 6.39 -6.55 -5.07
N ASN A 162 6.48 -7.72 -5.70
CA ASN A 162 7.23 -8.87 -5.19
C ASN A 162 8.47 -9.24 -6.02
N THR A 163 8.94 -8.38 -6.92
CA THR A 163 10.14 -8.64 -7.73
C THR A 163 11.02 -7.40 -7.86
N ILE A 164 12.34 -7.59 -7.92
CA ILE A 164 13.30 -6.48 -8.11
C ILE A 164 12.96 -5.65 -9.35
N LYS A 165 12.63 -6.30 -10.47
CA LYS A 165 12.27 -5.59 -11.72
C LYS A 165 11.08 -4.63 -11.53
N ARG A 166 10.06 -5.03 -10.74
CA ARG A 166 8.93 -4.16 -10.44
C ARG A 166 9.29 -3.05 -9.45
N ILE A 167 10.14 -3.34 -8.46
CA ILE A 167 10.67 -2.33 -7.55
C ILE A 167 11.40 -1.25 -8.34
N GLN A 168 12.30 -1.65 -9.25
CA GLN A 168 13.03 -0.75 -10.15
C GLN A 168 12.08 0.09 -11.01
N LEU A 169 11.04 -0.53 -11.58
CA LEU A 169 10.03 0.20 -12.36
C LEU A 169 9.32 1.25 -11.50
N CYS A 170 8.90 0.90 -10.30
CA CYS A 170 8.27 1.83 -9.37
C CYS A 170 9.17 3.02 -9.04
N GLN A 171 10.45 2.78 -8.75
CA GLN A 171 11.41 3.84 -8.46
C GLN A 171 11.65 4.74 -9.66
N TRP A 172 11.84 4.16 -10.84
CA TRP A 172 12.05 4.91 -12.08
C TRP A 172 10.91 5.89 -12.38
N HIS A 173 9.68 5.50 -12.05
CA HIS A 173 8.50 6.34 -12.27
C HIS A 173 8.14 7.24 -11.08
N GLY A 174 8.89 7.20 -9.98
CA GLY A 174 8.63 8.06 -8.81
C GLY A 174 7.46 7.62 -7.93
N VAL A 175 7.14 6.31 -7.93
CA VAL A 175 6.16 5.74 -6.98
C VAL A 175 6.59 6.07 -5.55
N THR A 176 5.66 6.55 -4.73
CA THR A 176 5.98 6.99 -3.37
C THR A 176 6.17 5.82 -2.41
N SER A 177 5.36 4.78 -2.56
CA SER A 177 5.44 3.61 -1.69
C SER A 177 4.94 2.32 -2.36
N ILE A 178 5.43 1.19 -1.86
CA ILE A 178 5.06 -0.14 -2.33
C ILE A 178 4.85 -1.09 -1.16
N ASP A 179 4.12 -2.17 -1.37
CA ASP A 179 4.05 -3.31 -0.47
C ASP A 179 4.46 -4.63 -1.13
N GLY A 180 4.71 -5.62 -0.28
CA GLY A 180 4.93 -6.97 -0.73
C GLY A 180 4.91 -8.00 0.40
N SER A 181 4.33 -9.15 0.15
CA SER A 181 4.31 -10.27 1.11
C SER A 181 5.57 -11.15 1.08
N GLY A 182 6.41 -10.98 0.07
CA GLY A 182 7.63 -11.79 -0.12
C GLY A 182 8.61 -11.64 1.03
N VAL A 183 8.80 -10.42 1.50
CA VAL A 183 9.71 -10.10 2.61
C VAL A 183 9.29 -10.74 3.93
N SER A 184 7.99 -10.88 4.17
CA SER A 184 7.46 -11.50 5.39
C SER A 184 7.50 -13.04 5.35
N ARG A 185 7.75 -13.62 4.18
CA ARG A 185 7.79 -15.08 3.99
C ARG A 185 9.21 -15.63 3.92
N TRP A 186 10.16 -14.86 3.37
CA TRP A 186 11.54 -15.32 3.15
C TRP A 186 12.57 -14.27 3.55
N THR A 187 13.30 -14.53 4.61
CA THR A 187 14.33 -13.63 5.17
C THR A 187 15.41 -13.24 4.17
N LEU A 188 15.88 -14.20 3.36
CA LEU A 188 16.88 -13.90 2.31
C LEU A 188 16.36 -12.91 1.28
N TRP A 189 15.07 -12.97 0.96
CA TRP A 189 14.44 -12.01 0.05
C TRP A 189 14.33 -10.63 0.68
N ALA A 190 13.97 -10.57 1.96
CA ALA A 190 13.97 -9.32 2.71
C ALA A 190 15.34 -8.66 2.71
N GLN A 191 16.40 -9.43 2.97
CA GLN A 191 17.78 -8.94 2.90
C GLN A 191 18.13 -8.38 1.51
N THR A 192 17.88 -9.14 0.47
CA THR A 192 18.14 -8.69 -0.92
C THR A 192 17.45 -7.38 -1.25
N ILE A 193 16.15 -7.23 -0.89
CA ILE A 193 15.41 -6.00 -1.17
C ILE A 193 15.94 -4.84 -0.34
N ASN A 194 16.27 -5.06 0.93
CA ASN A 194 16.83 -4.01 1.77
C ASN A 194 18.18 -3.51 1.24
N ASP A 195 19.09 -4.42 0.95
CA ASP A 195 20.41 -4.07 0.41
C ASP A 195 20.27 -3.25 -0.88
N TRP A 196 19.27 -3.61 -1.68
CA TRP A 196 18.97 -2.90 -2.90
C TRP A 196 18.39 -1.49 -2.65
N LEU A 197 17.46 -1.35 -1.72
CA LEU A 197 16.89 -0.05 -1.33
C LEU A 197 17.97 0.89 -0.74
N LEU A 198 18.88 0.35 0.05
CA LEU A 198 20.01 1.12 0.61
C LEU A 198 21.00 1.59 -0.47
N GLN A 199 21.27 0.78 -1.48
CA GLN A 199 22.11 1.16 -2.61
C GLN A 199 21.48 2.29 -3.42
N ASP A 200 20.18 2.24 -3.64
CA ASP A 200 19.44 3.27 -4.35
C ASP A 200 19.46 4.63 -3.60
N GLU A 201 19.23 4.62 -2.29
CA GLU A 201 19.35 5.84 -1.47
C GLU A 201 20.77 6.45 -1.53
N GLN A 202 21.81 5.63 -1.57
CA GLN A 202 23.19 6.12 -1.69
C GLN A 202 23.43 6.71 -3.08
N GLN A 203 22.94 6.08 -4.13
CA GLN A 203 23.06 6.60 -5.50
C GLN A 203 22.30 7.93 -5.66
N GLN A 204 21.08 8.03 -5.15
CA GLN A 204 20.31 9.28 -5.20
C GLN A 204 21.01 10.42 -4.46
N LYS A 205 21.62 10.16 -3.29
CA LYS A 205 22.42 11.16 -2.57
C LYS A 205 23.69 11.59 -3.33
N LEU A 206 24.32 10.67 -4.06
CA LEU A 206 25.52 10.96 -4.84
C LEU A 206 25.23 11.76 -6.13
N PHE A 207 24.07 11.51 -6.75
CA PHE A 207 23.69 12.14 -8.02
C PHE A 207 22.76 13.36 -7.81
N GLY A 208 21.97 13.39 -6.75
CA GLY A 208 21.11 14.54 -6.40
C GLY A 208 21.91 15.78 -5.98
N ALA A 209 23.07 15.58 -5.36
CA ALA A 209 23.97 16.68 -4.97
C ALA A 209 24.73 17.36 -6.13
N LYS A 210 24.52 16.92 -7.38
CA LYS A 210 25.16 17.49 -8.58
C LYS A 210 24.27 18.43 -9.39
N ASN A 211 23.01 18.63 -8.96
CA ASN A 211 22.01 19.44 -9.67
C ASN A 211 21.53 20.64 -8.83
N GLU A 212 22.23 20.99 -7.76
CA GLU A 212 22.16 22.27 -7.05
C GLU A 212 23.48 23.03 -7.33
#